data_13ec19aae2ba87db5446a39d5df9d45a
#
_entry.id   13ec19aae2ba87db5446a39d5df9d45a
#
_cell.length_a   1.000
_cell.length_b   1.000
_cell.length_c   1.000
_cell.angle_alpha   90.00
_cell.angle_beta   90.00
_cell.angle_gamma   90.00
#
_symmetry.space_group_name_H-M   'P 1'
#
loop_
_entity.id
_entity.type
_entity.pdbx_description
1 polymer ?
#
loop_
_entity_poly.entity_id
_entity_poly.type
_entity_poly.pdbx_seq_one_letter_code
_entity_poly.pdbx_strand_id
1 'polypeptide(L)'
;MISRSHIKYLFVTLWLLSATFVHAQSFGFGVTAISDSLFCRMQGKSYPAGCTVSRNELRLVNVLHIDFEGNTRRGEIICNKAIADDLCEIFQELYRQRYPIERIRPIDDYNADDELSMQANNTSCFCYRVVNGSNKLSAHALGMAIDINPLYNPYVKRRKDGTLIIQPKTGRPYTNRQRSFKYKITHQDLVYRLFAQHGFTWGGDWRSLKDYQHFEKNL
;
A
#
# COMPACT_ATOMS: atom_id res chain seq x y z
N MET A 1 36.06 -57.17 51.64
CA MET A 1 35.36 -57.26 50.34
C MET A 1 34.63 -55.96 50.12
N ILE A 2 35.21 -55.07 49.27
CA ILE A 2 34.71 -53.70 49.04
C ILE A 2 34.08 -53.69 47.64
N SER A 3 32.75 -53.44 47.63
CA SER A 3 32.00 -53.32 46.37
C SER A 3 32.22 -51.91 45.78
N ARG A 4 32.67 -51.88 44.51
CA ARG A 4 32.83 -50.62 43.75
C ARG A 4 31.52 -50.31 43.06
N SER A 5 30.90 -49.20 43.44
CA SER A 5 29.75 -48.59 42.80
C SER A 5 30.22 -47.79 41.57
N HIS A 6 29.73 -48.14 40.38
CA HIS A 6 30.00 -47.43 39.15
C HIS A 6 28.96 -46.28 38.98
N ILE A 7 29.41 -45.06 39.13
CA ILE A 7 28.63 -43.85 38.78
C ILE A 7 28.73 -43.66 37.26
N LYS A 8 27.63 -43.80 36.56
CA LYS A 8 27.51 -43.51 35.12
C LYS A 8 27.14 -42.03 34.98
N TYR A 9 28.05 -41.22 34.48
CA TYR A 9 27.76 -39.84 34.06
C TYR A 9 27.02 -39.85 32.74
N LEU A 10 25.73 -39.41 32.74
CA LEU A 10 24.93 -39.18 31.59
C LEU A 10 25.22 -37.77 31.07
N PHE A 11 25.98 -37.64 29.99
CA PHE A 11 26.16 -36.36 29.29
C PHE A 11 24.94 -36.10 28.44
N VAL A 12 24.08 -35.15 28.89
CA VAL A 12 23.00 -34.59 28.09
C VAL A 12 23.58 -33.47 27.25
N THR A 13 23.84 -33.74 25.98
CA THR A 13 24.21 -32.70 25.01
C THR A 13 22.95 -31.97 24.56
N LEU A 14 22.79 -30.75 25.08
CA LEU A 14 21.72 -29.82 24.69
C LEU A 14 22.08 -29.21 23.34
N TRP A 15 21.42 -29.65 22.25
CA TRP A 15 21.52 -29.03 20.95
C TRP A 15 20.63 -27.79 20.95
N LEU A 16 21.22 -26.60 21.05
CA LEU A 16 20.58 -25.34 20.76
C LEU A 16 20.38 -25.21 19.24
N LEU A 17 19.18 -25.54 18.73
CA LEU A 17 18.76 -25.16 17.39
C LEU A 17 18.56 -23.64 17.37
N SER A 18 19.57 -22.91 16.92
CA SER A 18 19.40 -21.52 16.50
C SER A 18 18.60 -21.53 15.21
N ALA A 19 17.29 -21.25 15.29
CA ALA A 19 16.47 -20.98 14.13
C ALA A 19 16.91 -19.63 13.52
N THR A 20 17.82 -19.70 12.56
CA THR A 20 18.07 -18.57 11.67
C THR A 20 16.83 -18.40 10.79
N PHE A 21 16.03 -17.37 11.06
CA PHE A 21 15.01 -16.90 10.14
C PHE A 21 15.73 -16.39 8.89
N VAL A 22 15.95 -17.26 7.92
CA VAL A 22 16.28 -16.88 6.57
C VAL A 22 15.01 -16.20 6.02
N HIS A 23 15.01 -14.88 5.93
CA HIS A 23 14.04 -14.13 5.13
C HIS A 23 14.26 -14.60 3.68
N ALA A 24 13.54 -15.63 3.27
CA ALA A 24 13.43 -15.97 1.87
C ALA A 24 12.75 -14.78 1.19
N GLN A 25 13.51 -13.99 0.43
CA GLN A 25 12.93 -13.01 -0.48
C GLN A 25 11.94 -13.78 -1.37
N SER A 26 10.65 -13.63 -1.09
CA SER A 26 9.63 -14.31 -1.87
C SER A 26 9.73 -13.77 -3.30
N PHE A 27 9.87 -14.67 -4.26
CA PHE A 27 10.02 -14.33 -5.68
C PHE A 27 8.91 -13.33 -6.09
N GLY A 28 9.31 -12.13 -6.52
CA GLY A 28 8.38 -11.08 -6.98
C GLY A 28 7.97 -10.04 -5.92
N PHE A 29 8.44 -10.17 -4.67
CA PHE A 29 8.25 -9.15 -3.62
C PHE A 29 9.60 -8.64 -3.13
N GLY A 30 9.66 -7.37 -2.78
CA GLY A 30 10.88 -6.80 -2.21
C GLY A 30 10.82 -5.29 -2.08
N VAL A 31 11.61 -4.79 -1.13
CA VAL A 31 11.78 -3.35 -0.87
C VAL A 31 13.20 -2.95 -1.28
N THR A 32 13.31 -1.94 -2.11
CA THR A 32 14.60 -1.44 -2.60
C THR A 32 14.68 0.09 -2.55
N ALA A 33 15.89 0.64 -2.56
CA ALA A 33 16.09 2.06 -2.77
C ALA A 33 15.63 2.47 -4.19
N ILE A 34 15.26 3.74 -4.35
CA ILE A 34 14.93 4.30 -5.67
C ILE A 34 16.19 4.34 -6.53
N SER A 35 16.20 3.62 -7.66
CA SER A 35 17.31 3.64 -8.62
C SER A 35 17.39 4.97 -9.36
N ASP A 36 18.56 5.29 -9.97
CA ASP A 36 18.72 6.51 -10.74
C ASP A 36 17.76 6.58 -11.93
N SER A 37 17.55 5.46 -12.62
CA SER A 37 16.61 5.38 -13.74
C SER A 37 15.16 5.65 -13.32
N LEU A 38 14.73 5.09 -12.18
CA LEU A 38 13.41 5.35 -11.64
C LEU A 38 13.29 6.81 -11.18
N PHE A 39 14.31 7.34 -10.49
CA PHE A 39 14.30 8.73 -10.04
C PHE A 39 14.19 9.71 -11.21
N CYS A 40 14.93 9.47 -12.31
CA CYS A 40 14.81 10.28 -13.54
C CYS A 40 13.36 10.26 -14.09
N ARG A 41 12.64 9.14 -14.02
CA ARG A 41 11.23 9.05 -14.44
C ARG A 41 10.30 9.88 -13.55
N MET A 42 10.61 10.01 -12.26
CA MET A 42 9.82 10.75 -11.27
C MET A 42 10.02 12.26 -11.36
N GLN A 43 11.23 12.71 -11.75
CA GLN A 43 11.57 14.15 -11.81
C GLN A 43 10.64 14.90 -12.75
N GLY A 44 10.12 16.04 -12.28
CA GLY A 44 9.15 16.87 -13.01
C GLY A 44 7.73 16.30 -13.08
N LYS A 45 7.50 15.12 -12.49
CA LYS A 45 6.19 14.45 -12.39
C LYS A 45 5.80 14.27 -10.90
N SER A 46 5.81 13.02 -10.39
CA SER A 46 5.53 12.78 -8.97
C SER A 46 6.53 13.41 -8.02
N TYR A 47 7.72 13.72 -8.52
CA TYR A 47 8.80 14.42 -7.80
C TYR A 47 9.16 15.75 -8.49
N PRO A 48 8.32 16.82 -8.32
CA PRO A 48 8.55 18.11 -8.95
C PRO A 48 9.74 18.88 -8.34
N ALA A 49 10.19 19.92 -9.03
CA ALA A 49 11.12 20.87 -8.45
C ALA A 49 10.53 21.46 -7.15
N GLY A 50 11.31 21.51 -6.08
CA GLY A 50 10.83 21.94 -4.76
C GLY A 50 10.18 20.84 -3.91
N CYS A 51 10.20 19.58 -4.35
CA CYS A 51 9.83 18.46 -3.49
C CYS A 51 10.73 18.44 -2.24
N THR A 52 10.13 18.48 -1.06
CA THR A 52 10.84 18.52 0.23
C THR A 52 11.15 17.13 0.80
N VAL A 53 10.59 16.08 0.20
CA VAL A 53 10.87 14.70 0.58
C VAL A 53 12.19 14.26 -0.03
N SER A 54 13.15 13.83 0.80
CA SER A 54 14.41 13.31 0.29
C SER A 54 14.18 12.01 -0.49
N ARG A 55 14.89 11.83 -1.62
CA ARG A 55 14.91 10.55 -2.34
C ARG A 55 15.24 9.37 -1.41
N ASN A 56 16.13 9.59 -0.42
CA ASN A 56 16.53 8.55 0.53
C ASN A 56 15.41 8.15 1.51
N GLU A 57 14.36 8.95 1.63
CA GLU A 57 13.15 8.57 2.39
C GLU A 57 12.20 7.68 1.57
N LEU A 58 12.38 7.61 0.26
CA LEU A 58 11.52 6.82 -0.61
C LEU A 58 12.09 5.42 -0.86
N ARG A 59 11.17 4.48 -1.08
CA ARG A 59 11.46 3.08 -1.47
C ARG A 59 10.58 2.69 -2.64
N LEU A 60 11.11 1.77 -3.45
CA LEU A 60 10.34 1.00 -4.40
C LEU A 60 9.97 -0.33 -3.74
N VAL A 61 8.68 -0.59 -3.64
CA VAL A 61 8.14 -1.90 -3.22
C VAL A 61 7.65 -2.63 -4.46
N ASN A 62 8.34 -3.71 -4.81
CA ASN A 62 7.91 -4.64 -5.85
C ASN A 62 6.92 -5.62 -5.26
N VAL A 63 5.81 -5.86 -5.95
CA VAL A 63 4.75 -6.75 -5.49
C VAL A 63 4.20 -7.62 -6.64
N LEU A 64 3.55 -8.72 -6.29
CA LEU A 64 2.64 -9.42 -7.19
C LEU A 64 1.20 -9.12 -6.78
N HIS A 65 0.31 -9.07 -7.75
CA HIS A 65 -1.13 -8.94 -7.50
C HIS A 65 -1.94 -9.78 -8.47
N ILE A 66 -3.20 -10.03 -8.13
CA ILE A 66 -4.16 -10.68 -9.01
C ILE A 66 -5.00 -9.58 -9.67
N ASP A 67 -4.99 -9.53 -11.01
CA ASP A 67 -5.84 -8.61 -11.75
C ASP A 67 -7.32 -9.06 -11.74
N PHE A 68 -8.20 -8.28 -12.36
CA PHE A 68 -9.63 -8.58 -12.36
C PHE A 68 -10.01 -9.76 -13.29
N GLU A 69 -9.09 -10.18 -14.15
CA GLU A 69 -9.19 -11.41 -14.96
C GLU A 69 -8.65 -12.65 -14.24
N GLY A 70 -8.08 -12.47 -13.02
CA GLY A 70 -7.52 -13.56 -12.22
C GLY A 70 -6.06 -13.90 -12.53
N ASN A 71 -5.39 -13.09 -13.36
CA ASN A 71 -3.99 -13.30 -13.71
C ASN A 71 -3.05 -12.70 -12.66
N THR A 72 -1.90 -13.33 -12.46
CA THR A 72 -0.79 -12.74 -11.70
C THR A 72 -0.11 -11.64 -12.51
N ARG A 73 0.02 -10.47 -11.91
CA ARG A 73 0.73 -9.31 -12.45
C ARG A 73 1.83 -8.84 -11.52
N ARG A 74 2.81 -8.14 -12.06
CA ARG A 74 3.83 -7.41 -11.29
C ARG A 74 3.36 -5.98 -11.08
N GLY A 75 3.54 -5.47 -9.85
CA GLY A 75 3.26 -4.10 -9.47
C GLY A 75 4.46 -3.41 -8.85
N GLU A 76 4.49 -2.09 -8.93
CA GLU A 76 5.52 -1.22 -8.36
C GLU A 76 4.85 -0.12 -7.54
N ILE A 77 5.23 0.00 -6.27
CA ILE A 77 4.72 1.04 -5.36
C ILE A 77 5.90 1.88 -4.91
N ILE A 78 5.84 3.20 -5.14
CA ILE A 78 6.80 4.15 -4.56
C ILE A 78 6.17 4.69 -3.29
N CYS A 79 6.82 4.51 -2.14
CA CYS A 79 6.32 4.95 -0.83
C CYS A 79 7.44 5.45 0.08
N ASN A 80 7.09 6.00 1.24
CA ASN A 80 8.05 6.32 2.28
C ASN A 80 8.65 5.02 2.88
N LYS A 81 9.94 5.07 3.23
CA LYS A 81 10.62 3.95 3.88
C LYS A 81 9.95 3.50 5.18
N ALA A 82 9.23 4.41 5.86
CA ALA A 82 8.55 4.15 7.12
C ALA A 82 7.37 3.17 7.00
N ILE A 83 6.80 3.01 5.79
CA ILE A 83 5.68 2.10 5.53
C ILE A 83 6.01 1.03 4.48
N ALA A 84 7.24 0.98 3.98
CA ALA A 84 7.60 0.12 2.85
C ALA A 84 7.49 -1.37 3.20
N ASP A 85 7.95 -1.77 4.38
CA ASP A 85 7.88 -3.15 4.84
C ASP A 85 6.42 -3.55 5.13
N ASP A 86 5.64 -2.67 5.78
CA ASP A 86 4.20 -2.90 5.99
C ASP A 86 3.47 -3.14 4.65
N LEU A 87 3.73 -2.30 3.64
CA LEU A 87 3.11 -2.49 2.33
C LEU A 87 3.55 -3.80 1.68
N CYS A 88 4.83 -4.17 1.79
CA CYS A 88 5.33 -5.43 1.26
C CYS A 88 4.57 -6.62 1.88
N GLU A 89 4.41 -6.65 3.20
CA GLU A 89 3.71 -7.71 3.93
C GLU A 89 2.21 -7.74 3.59
N ILE A 90 1.55 -6.58 3.58
CA ILE A 90 0.13 -6.45 3.21
C ILE A 90 -0.11 -7.01 1.80
N PHE A 91 0.70 -6.60 0.81
CA PHE A 91 0.52 -7.05 -0.57
C PHE A 91 0.89 -8.52 -0.78
N GLN A 92 1.83 -9.09 0.00
CA GLN A 92 2.07 -10.52 0.03
C GLN A 92 0.82 -11.29 0.47
N GLU A 93 0.18 -10.84 1.53
CA GLU A 93 -1.02 -11.49 2.06
C GLU A 93 -2.24 -11.31 1.12
N LEU A 94 -2.42 -10.11 0.54
CA LEU A 94 -3.45 -9.87 -0.48
C LEU A 94 -3.27 -10.79 -1.69
N TYR A 95 -2.03 -10.97 -2.16
CA TYR A 95 -1.71 -11.87 -3.25
C TYR A 95 -1.97 -13.34 -2.88
N ARG A 96 -1.53 -13.76 -1.70
CA ARG A 96 -1.74 -15.13 -1.19
C ARG A 96 -3.23 -15.48 -1.12
N GLN A 97 -4.07 -14.52 -0.73
CA GLN A 97 -5.52 -14.66 -0.65
C GLN A 97 -6.24 -14.36 -1.98
N ARG A 98 -5.47 -14.12 -3.05
CA ARG A 98 -6.00 -13.82 -4.39
C ARG A 98 -6.96 -12.62 -4.39
N TYR A 99 -6.69 -11.60 -3.55
CA TYR A 99 -7.47 -10.38 -3.51
C TYR A 99 -7.28 -9.60 -4.83
N PRO A 100 -8.36 -9.22 -5.53
CA PRO A 100 -8.24 -8.61 -6.85
C PRO A 100 -7.87 -7.12 -6.76
N ILE A 101 -6.75 -6.76 -7.40
CA ILE A 101 -6.31 -5.38 -7.61
C ILE A 101 -6.01 -5.24 -9.11
N GLU A 102 -6.68 -4.30 -9.78
CA GLU A 102 -6.59 -4.22 -11.24
C GLU A 102 -5.21 -3.83 -11.73
N ARG A 103 -4.62 -2.77 -11.16
CA ARG A 103 -3.29 -2.25 -11.51
C ARG A 103 -2.56 -1.72 -10.31
N ILE A 104 -1.23 -1.85 -10.36
CA ILE A 104 -0.31 -1.26 -9.37
C ILE A 104 0.87 -0.70 -10.13
N ARG A 105 0.89 0.62 -10.38
CA ARG A 105 1.95 1.31 -11.11
C ARG A 105 2.29 2.64 -10.45
N PRO A 106 3.56 3.11 -10.56
CA PRO A 106 3.91 4.47 -10.22
C PRO A 106 2.99 5.46 -10.96
N ILE A 107 2.56 6.51 -10.28
CA ILE A 107 1.68 7.53 -10.87
C ILE A 107 2.35 8.27 -12.04
N ASP A 108 3.66 8.18 -12.14
CA ASP A 108 4.49 8.72 -13.23
C ASP A 108 4.12 8.15 -14.60
N ASP A 109 3.57 6.92 -14.65
CA ASP A 109 3.04 6.30 -15.87
C ASP A 109 1.78 7.03 -16.38
N TYR A 110 1.16 7.84 -15.52
CA TYR A 110 0.01 8.72 -15.80
C TYR A 110 0.40 10.20 -15.77
N ASN A 111 1.70 10.52 -15.95
CA ASN A 111 2.25 11.89 -15.87
C ASN A 111 1.97 12.60 -14.54
N ALA A 112 1.85 11.85 -13.44
CA ALA A 112 1.46 12.31 -12.11
C ALA A 112 0.07 12.97 -12.07
N ASP A 113 -0.81 12.63 -13.02
CA ASP A 113 -2.21 13.06 -13.04
C ASP A 113 -3.06 12.07 -12.23
N ASP A 114 -3.54 12.52 -11.06
CA ASP A 114 -4.37 11.72 -10.16
C ASP A 114 -5.66 11.24 -10.85
N GLU A 115 -6.33 12.12 -11.61
CA GLU A 115 -7.60 11.77 -12.24
C GLU A 115 -7.42 10.67 -13.29
N LEU A 116 -6.38 10.78 -14.12
CA LEU A 116 -6.05 9.74 -15.12
C LEU A 116 -5.68 8.41 -14.45
N SER A 117 -4.85 8.46 -13.39
CA SER A 117 -4.46 7.28 -12.62
C SER A 117 -5.68 6.59 -12.01
N MET A 118 -6.54 7.34 -11.33
CA MET A 118 -7.76 6.83 -10.71
C MET A 118 -8.78 6.30 -11.74
N GLN A 119 -8.94 6.96 -12.89
CA GLN A 119 -9.80 6.48 -13.98
C GLN A 119 -9.33 5.14 -14.55
N ALA A 120 -8.01 4.93 -14.61
CA ALA A 120 -7.41 3.67 -14.99
C ALA A 120 -7.48 2.60 -13.90
N ASN A 121 -8.14 2.88 -12.77
CA ASN A 121 -8.22 2.05 -11.58
C ASN A 121 -6.84 1.63 -11.05
N ASN A 122 -5.87 2.57 -11.08
CA ASN A 122 -4.51 2.31 -10.69
C ASN A 122 -4.30 2.54 -9.18
N THR A 123 -3.87 1.53 -8.47
CA THR A 123 -3.39 1.60 -7.09
C THR A 123 -2.03 2.28 -7.07
N SER A 124 -1.89 3.40 -6.32
CA SER A 124 -0.66 4.19 -6.25
C SER A 124 -0.48 4.86 -4.89
N CYS A 125 0.76 5.23 -4.55
CA CYS A 125 1.10 5.79 -3.24
C CYS A 125 1.72 7.18 -3.37
N PHE A 126 3.02 7.31 -3.71
CA PHE A 126 3.73 8.58 -3.72
C PHE A 126 3.34 9.47 -4.89
N CYS A 127 2.91 10.69 -4.58
CA CYS A 127 2.74 11.79 -5.52
C CYS A 127 2.86 13.12 -4.75
N TYR A 128 3.94 13.89 -5.01
CA TYR A 128 4.18 15.15 -4.28
C TYR A 128 3.24 16.25 -4.74
N ARG A 129 2.26 16.55 -3.94
CA ARG A 129 1.24 17.58 -4.17
C ARG A 129 0.59 18.04 -2.88
N VAL A 130 0.00 19.23 -2.91
CA VAL A 130 -0.87 19.71 -1.84
C VAL A 130 -2.26 19.07 -1.95
N VAL A 131 -2.96 19.03 -0.82
CA VAL A 131 -4.39 18.66 -0.79
C VAL A 131 -5.18 19.74 -1.56
N ASN A 132 -6.08 19.30 -2.44
CA ASN A 132 -6.86 20.20 -3.28
C ASN A 132 -7.65 21.24 -2.43
N GLY A 133 -7.41 22.53 -2.72
CA GLY A 133 -8.01 23.66 -1.97
C GLY A 133 -7.33 23.93 -0.62
N SER A 134 -6.09 23.48 -0.41
CA SER A 134 -5.29 23.69 0.80
C SER A 134 -3.82 23.93 0.46
N ASN A 135 -3.08 24.50 1.42
CA ASN A 135 -1.62 24.58 1.37
C ASN A 135 -0.92 23.42 2.10
N LYS A 136 -1.70 22.44 2.63
CA LYS A 136 -1.14 21.28 3.31
C LYS A 136 -0.68 20.24 2.28
N LEU A 137 0.48 19.66 2.52
CA LEU A 137 0.92 18.48 1.77
C LEU A 137 -0.07 17.32 2.01
N SER A 138 -0.38 16.59 0.93
CA SER A 138 -1.13 15.35 1.02
C SER A 138 -0.29 14.27 1.72
N ALA A 139 -0.92 13.29 2.36
CA ALA A 139 -0.21 12.11 2.85
C ALA A 139 0.48 11.34 1.70
N HIS A 140 -0.07 11.38 0.48
CA HIS A 140 0.60 10.89 -0.73
C HIS A 140 1.89 11.66 -1.04
N ALA A 141 1.93 12.97 -0.78
CA ALA A 141 3.13 13.78 -0.98
C ALA A 141 4.29 13.35 -0.09
N LEU A 142 3.98 12.76 1.07
CA LEU A 142 4.96 12.21 2.01
C LEU A 142 5.24 10.72 1.75
N GLY A 143 4.53 10.10 0.81
CA GLY A 143 4.58 8.66 0.56
C GLY A 143 3.97 7.82 1.68
N MET A 144 3.07 8.41 2.48
CA MET A 144 2.47 7.82 3.68
C MET A 144 1.02 7.37 3.48
N ALA A 145 0.51 7.47 2.24
CA ALA A 145 -0.83 7.02 1.88
C ALA A 145 -0.81 6.22 0.57
N ILE A 146 -1.78 5.32 0.44
CA ILE A 146 -2.00 4.52 -0.76
C ILE A 146 -3.47 4.44 -1.08
N ASP A 147 -3.81 4.53 -2.37
CA ASP A 147 -5.15 4.36 -2.89
C ASP A 147 -5.31 2.99 -3.53
N ILE A 148 -6.36 2.25 -3.14
CA ILE A 148 -6.63 0.88 -3.60
C ILE A 148 -7.89 0.84 -4.46
N ASN A 149 -7.77 0.34 -5.72
CA ASN A 149 -8.88 0.21 -6.68
C ASN A 149 -9.75 1.49 -6.73
N PRO A 150 -9.20 2.66 -7.07
CA PRO A 150 -9.83 3.96 -6.89
C PRO A 150 -11.12 4.15 -7.67
N LEU A 151 -11.24 3.57 -8.87
CA LEU A 151 -12.46 3.67 -9.67
C LEU A 151 -13.70 3.16 -8.94
N TYR A 152 -13.56 2.04 -8.22
CA TYR A 152 -14.64 1.38 -7.46
C TYR A 152 -14.79 1.94 -6.05
N ASN A 153 -13.80 2.69 -5.57
CA ASN A 153 -13.76 3.24 -4.22
C ASN A 153 -13.50 4.76 -4.24
N PRO A 154 -14.38 5.54 -4.89
CA PRO A 154 -14.08 6.94 -5.17
C PRO A 154 -14.01 7.80 -3.91
N TYR A 155 -13.26 8.90 -4.00
CA TYR A 155 -13.38 10.06 -3.13
C TYR A 155 -14.73 10.75 -3.38
N VAL A 156 -15.43 11.11 -2.29
CA VAL A 156 -16.75 11.78 -2.34
C VAL A 156 -16.81 12.89 -1.30
N LYS A 157 -16.98 14.13 -1.74
CA LYS A 157 -17.17 15.28 -0.87
C LYS A 157 -18.42 16.06 -1.27
N ARG A 158 -19.30 16.35 -0.31
CA ARG A 158 -20.43 17.24 -0.54
C ARG A 158 -20.00 18.68 -0.28
N ARG A 159 -20.25 19.56 -1.25
CA ARG A 159 -20.08 21.01 -1.10
C ARG A 159 -21.23 21.61 -0.29
N LYS A 160 -21.05 22.86 0.15
CA LYS A 160 -22.08 23.61 0.88
C LYS A 160 -23.36 23.83 0.06
N ASP A 161 -23.23 23.93 -1.26
CA ASP A 161 -24.34 24.07 -2.23
C ASP A 161 -25.04 22.72 -2.53
N GLY A 162 -24.65 21.63 -1.86
CA GLY A 162 -25.20 20.29 -2.05
C GLY A 162 -24.58 19.49 -3.20
N THR A 163 -23.78 20.11 -4.06
CA THR A 163 -23.11 19.38 -5.16
C THR A 163 -22.06 18.40 -4.64
N LEU A 164 -21.81 17.32 -5.42
CA LEU A 164 -20.81 16.32 -5.07
C LEU A 164 -19.54 16.51 -5.91
N ILE A 165 -18.40 16.55 -5.23
CA ILE A 165 -17.09 16.29 -5.83
C ILE A 165 -16.88 14.79 -5.76
N ILE A 166 -16.56 14.17 -6.89
CA ILE A 166 -16.29 12.74 -7.00
C ILE A 166 -15.00 12.58 -7.78
N GLN A 167 -14.05 11.80 -7.24
CA GLN A 167 -12.78 11.49 -7.89
C GLN A 167 -12.48 9.99 -7.79
N PRO A 168 -12.24 9.31 -8.91
CA PRO A 168 -12.35 9.86 -10.28
C PRO A 168 -13.81 10.17 -10.64
N LYS A 169 -14.03 11.07 -11.60
CA LYS A 169 -15.38 11.42 -12.06
C LYS A 169 -16.16 10.21 -12.57
N THR A 170 -15.45 9.27 -13.19
CA THR A 170 -15.99 7.98 -13.68
C THR A 170 -16.41 7.04 -12.54
N GLY A 171 -15.98 7.26 -11.30
CA GLY A 171 -16.39 6.52 -10.11
C GLY A 171 -17.80 6.85 -9.60
N ARG A 172 -18.52 7.80 -10.23
CA ARG A 172 -19.88 8.18 -9.84
C ARG A 172 -20.85 7.01 -9.62
N PRO A 173 -20.89 5.93 -10.43
CA PRO A 173 -21.77 4.78 -10.19
C PRO A 173 -21.52 4.07 -8.85
N TYR A 174 -20.31 4.18 -8.29
CA TYR A 174 -19.88 3.49 -7.08
C TYR A 174 -19.98 4.33 -5.80
N THR A 175 -20.55 5.55 -5.88
CA THR A 175 -20.75 6.43 -4.73
C THR A 175 -21.88 5.98 -3.80
N ASN A 176 -22.89 5.26 -4.31
CA ASN A 176 -23.93 4.69 -3.47
C ASN A 176 -23.45 3.39 -2.81
N ARG A 177 -22.92 3.54 -1.60
CA ARG A 177 -22.31 2.43 -0.83
C ARG A 177 -23.33 1.47 -0.20
N GLN A 178 -24.64 1.73 -0.30
CA GLN A 178 -25.69 0.77 0.10
C GLN A 178 -25.88 -0.32 -0.95
N ARG A 179 -25.58 -0.01 -2.23
CA ARG A 179 -25.66 -1.02 -3.31
C ARG A 179 -24.51 -2.03 -3.19
N SER A 180 -24.80 -3.29 -3.55
CA SER A 180 -23.76 -4.31 -3.72
C SER A 180 -23.10 -4.15 -5.08
N PHE A 181 -21.77 -4.18 -5.13
CA PHE A 181 -20.96 -4.24 -6.34
C PHE A 181 -19.58 -4.83 -6.01
N LYS A 182 -18.91 -5.36 -7.04
CA LYS A 182 -17.57 -5.95 -6.89
C LYS A 182 -16.54 -4.90 -6.49
N TYR A 183 -15.50 -5.33 -5.81
CA TYR A 183 -14.32 -4.52 -5.44
C TYR A 183 -14.61 -3.35 -4.49
N LYS A 184 -15.76 -3.37 -3.84
CA LYS A 184 -16.14 -2.38 -2.83
C LYS A 184 -15.42 -2.63 -1.52
N ILE A 185 -14.58 -1.69 -1.09
CA ILE A 185 -13.93 -1.74 0.23
C ILE A 185 -14.94 -1.41 1.33
N THR A 186 -14.99 -2.24 2.36
CA THR A 186 -15.81 -2.08 3.57
C THR A 186 -14.99 -2.52 4.78
N HIS A 187 -15.49 -2.31 6.00
CA HIS A 187 -14.83 -2.80 7.23
C HIS A 187 -14.66 -4.33 7.28
N GLN A 188 -15.48 -5.09 6.56
CA GLN A 188 -15.38 -6.55 6.46
C GLN A 188 -14.41 -7.00 5.37
N ASP A 189 -13.97 -6.09 4.50
CA ASP A 189 -13.06 -6.41 3.40
C ASP A 189 -11.67 -6.79 3.91
N LEU A 190 -11.01 -7.72 3.19
CA LEU A 190 -9.67 -8.18 3.53
C LEU A 190 -8.66 -7.02 3.55
N VAL A 191 -8.73 -6.13 2.54
CA VAL A 191 -7.81 -5.01 2.43
C VAL A 191 -7.93 -4.08 3.64
N TYR A 192 -9.16 -3.73 4.07
CA TYR A 192 -9.37 -2.91 5.25
C TYR A 192 -8.72 -3.54 6.50
N ARG A 193 -8.97 -4.84 6.73
CA ARG A 193 -8.45 -5.54 7.91
C ARG A 193 -6.92 -5.58 7.94
N LEU A 194 -6.29 -5.87 6.82
CA LEU A 194 -4.83 -5.92 6.73
C LEU A 194 -4.20 -4.54 6.97
N PHE A 195 -4.71 -3.50 6.30
CA PHE A 195 -4.22 -2.14 6.51
C PHE A 195 -4.42 -1.68 7.97
N ALA A 196 -5.58 -1.97 8.58
CA ALA A 196 -5.83 -1.64 9.97
C ALA A 196 -4.88 -2.37 10.95
N GLN A 197 -4.57 -3.65 10.68
CA GLN A 197 -3.61 -4.44 11.47
C GLN A 197 -2.20 -3.84 11.42
N HIS A 198 -1.82 -3.20 10.30
CA HIS A 198 -0.55 -2.50 10.14
C HIS A 198 -0.61 -1.01 10.58
N GLY A 199 -1.70 -0.59 11.24
CA GLY A 199 -1.83 0.74 11.84
C GLY A 199 -2.20 1.85 10.86
N PHE A 200 -2.71 1.51 9.67
CA PHE A 200 -3.27 2.50 8.75
C PHE A 200 -4.70 2.87 9.14
N THR A 201 -5.07 4.11 8.88
CA THR A 201 -6.44 4.60 8.95
C THR A 201 -7.06 4.66 7.57
N TRP A 202 -8.38 4.50 7.49
CA TRP A 202 -9.11 4.47 6.24
C TRP A 202 -9.91 5.75 6.01
N GLY A 203 -9.78 6.38 4.84
CA GLY A 203 -10.54 7.57 4.47
C GLY A 203 -12.06 7.36 4.37
N GLY A 204 -12.52 6.11 4.25
CA GLY A 204 -13.94 5.75 4.36
C GLY A 204 -14.55 6.04 5.74
N ASP A 205 -13.72 6.20 6.78
CA ASP A 205 -14.18 6.54 8.14
C ASP A 205 -14.25 8.04 8.40
N TRP A 206 -13.69 8.88 7.52
CA TRP A 206 -13.70 10.32 7.73
C TRP A 206 -15.12 10.89 7.76
N ARG A 207 -15.36 11.93 8.56
CA ARG A 207 -16.71 12.47 8.80
C ARG A 207 -17.14 13.51 7.77
N SER A 208 -16.25 14.44 7.39
CA SER A 208 -16.55 15.59 6.54
C SER A 208 -16.61 15.28 5.04
N LEU A 209 -15.98 14.20 4.66
CA LEU A 209 -15.93 13.63 3.32
C LEU A 209 -15.66 12.12 3.43
N LYS A 210 -15.73 11.40 2.33
CA LYS A 210 -15.38 9.99 2.27
C LYS A 210 -14.34 9.78 1.19
N ASP A 211 -13.29 9.07 1.52
CA ASP A 211 -12.27 8.63 0.57
C ASP A 211 -12.11 7.12 0.66
N TYR A 212 -12.92 6.41 -0.11
CA TYR A 212 -13.05 4.97 0.04
C TYR A 212 -11.86 4.19 -0.49
N GLN A 213 -11.00 4.79 -1.33
CA GLN A 213 -9.77 4.20 -1.84
C GLN A 213 -8.61 4.33 -0.86
N HIS A 214 -8.62 5.37 0.00
CA HIS A 214 -7.48 5.92 0.71
C HIS A 214 -7.17 5.23 2.03
N PHE A 215 -5.92 4.79 2.18
CA PHE A 215 -5.35 4.33 3.44
C PHE A 215 -4.11 5.14 3.74
N GLU A 216 -4.01 5.70 4.96
CA GLU A 216 -2.85 6.49 5.39
C GLU A 216 -2.35 6.06 6.77
N LYS A 217 -1.04 6.21 7.00
CA LYS A 217 -0.40 5.96 8.29
C LYS A 217 0.30 7.22 8.77
N ASN A 218 -0.08 7.70 9.94
CA ASN A 218 0.60 8.80 10.61
C ASN A 218 1.72 8.22 11.48
N LEU A 219 2.88 8.89 11.49
CA LEU A 219 4.02 8.55 12.35
C LEU A 219 3.88 9.23 13.70
#